data_f984c9b9712351ff5c8863bc44d41220
#
_entry.id   f984c9b9712351ff5c8863bc44d41220
#
_cell.length_a   1.000
_cell.length_b   1.000
_cell.length_c   1.000
_cell.angle_alpha   90.00
_cell.angle_beta   90.00
_cell.angle_gamma   90.00
#
_symmetry.space_group_name_H-M   'P 1'
#
loop_
_entity.id
_entity.type
_entity.pdbx_description
1 polymer ?
#
loop_
_entity_poly.entity_id
_entity_poly.type
_entity_poly.pdbx_seq_one_letter_code
_entity_poly.pdbx_strand_id
1 'polypeptide(L)'
;MVDDFIELFTGYQGDFGIADMSSAELDEEKNKLKPNYEWAGRPITQGDYNDHVQGKISIGIQPCRLDKTASFGCIDIDPKNYSTFKIENYLALFQQYKLPLIPLLSKSGGLHCYLFLKEPIPTIDLISALKSFLLPLGLDPTTEVFPKQKELKEDDKGDIKPGNFINLPYYNNGHTHRYAVDKDNNKLDLNKFVEFAKQNRVGKDELDKLVTNTYKNILVGTNEEFEDGPPCLALCSKRKLDDGRDRFMYNYMVFAKKKYKDKWPDHVANANYNYLETPWDKSKLDSKITAWKKDTAGHTCYEDPIHSKCMRSLCYSRPFGVKSDSITMFPDITDFEIIMYAEPEYRFNVSLPDGTKAGVVAGNRRLITKQTELLDLIWEQTGIYHEPLKP
;
A
#
# COMPACT_ATOMS: atom_id res chain seq x y z
N MET A 1 0.43 2.42 33.42
CA MET A 1 1.45 1.78 32.56
C MET A 1 0.82 0.82 31.55
N VAL A 2 0.24 -0.32 31.97
CA VAL A 2 -0.42 -1.25 31.04
C VAL A 2 -1.64 -0.60 30.38
N ASP A 3 -2.40 0.20 31.10
CA ASP A 3 -3.56 0.92 30.53
C ASP A 3 -3.14 1.88 29.39
N ASP A 4 -2.03 2.59 29.57
CA ASP A 4 -1.50 3.46 28.53
C ASP A 4 -0.98 2.68 27.30
N PHE A 5 -0.40 1.51 27.53
CA PHE A 5 0.01 0.60 26.46
C PHE A 5 -1.20 0.05 25.71
N ILE A 6 -2.28 -0.31 26.41
CA ILE A 6 -3.56 -0.72 25.83
C ILE A 6 -4.13 0.41 24.97
N GLU A 7 -4.14 1.63 25.49
CA GLU A 7 -4.64 2.80 24.77
C GLU A 7 -3.92 2.99 23.43
N LEU A 8 -2.58 2.86 23.39
CA LEU A 8 -1.78 2.99 22.16
C LEU A 8 -2.13 1.93 21.12
N PHE A 9 -2.38 0.70 21.56
CA PHE A 9 -2.63 -0.43 20.67
C PHE A 9 -4.10 -0.85 20.60
N THR A 10 -5.02 0.08 20.79
CA THR A 10 -6.45 -0.19 20.69
C THR A 10 -6.85 -0.36 19.20
N GLY A 11 -7.14 -1.59 18.80
CA GLY A 11 -7.68 -1.98 17.49
C GLY A 11 -9.01 -2.72 17.61
N TYR A 12 -9.21 -3.78 16.82
CA TYR A 12 -10.35 -4.68 16.96
C TYR A 12 -10.33 -5.40 18.30
N GLN A 13 -11.43 -5.33 19.03
CA GLN A 13 -11.52 -5.86 20.41
C GLN A 13 -12.22 -7.23 20.48
N GLY A 14 -12.88 -7.65 19.40
CA GLY A 14 -13.66 -8.91 19.38
C GLY A 14 -12.83 -10.17 19.30
N ASP A 15 -11.57 -10.04 18.87
CA ASP A 15 -10.61 -11.14 18.82
C ASP A 15 -9.17 -10.60 18.76
N PHE A 16 -8.18 -11.44 19.01
CA PHE A 16 -6.76 -11.08 18.98
C PHE A 16 -5.89 -12.26 18.55
N GLY A 17 -4.75 -11.97 17.96
CA GLY A 17 -3.80 -12.98 17.53
C GLY A 17 -2.97 -13.51 18.71
N ILE A 18 -2.68 -14.80 18.70
CA ILE A 18 -1.74 -15.46 19.60
C ILE A 18 -0.59 -16.03 18.78
N ALA A 19 0.64 -15.80 19.23
CA ALA A 19 1.82 -16.47 18.70
C ALA A 19 2.29 -17.52 19.73
N ASP A 20 1.96 -18.78 19.46
CA ASP A 20 2.41 -19.90 20.29
C ASP A 20 3.86 -20.26 19.95
N MET A 21 4.76 -19.99 20.88
CA MET A 21 6.18 -20.32 20.76
C MET A 21 6.50 -21.77 21.16
N SER A 22 5.62 -22.45 21.89
CA SER A 22 5.84 -23.84 22.34
C SER A 22 5.67 -24.85 21.19
N SER A 23 4.86 -24.50 20.18
CA SER A 23 4.62 -25.27 18.98
C SER A 23 5.41 -24.76 17.76
N ALA A 24 6.47 -23.97 17.99
CA ALA A 24 7.25 -23.39 16.90
C ALA A 24 7.99 -24.45 16.11
N GLU A 25 7.67 -24.59 14.82
CA GLU A 25 8.37 -25.44 13.87
C GLU A 25 9.57 -24.70 13.25
N LEU A 26 10.63 -25.47 12.95
CA LEU A 26 11.77 -24.92 12.23
C LEU A 26 11.38 -24.74 10.75
N ASP A 27 11.31 -23.49 10.29
CA ASP A 27 11.24 -23.18 8.86
C ASP A 27 12.62 -23.43 8.26
N GLU A 28 12.81 -24.59 7.63
CA GLU A 28 14.10 -25.04 7.09
C GLU A 28 14.62 -24.11 5.97
N GLU A 29 13.72 -23.52 5.16
CA GLU A 29 14.12 -22.57 4.11
C GLU A 29 14.69 -21.28 4.70
N LYS A 30 14.25 -20.87 5.88
CA LYS A 30 14.61 -19.62 6.52
C LYS A 30 15.51 -19.79 7.74
N ASN A 31 15.79 -21.03 8.13
CA ASN A 31 16.52 -21.39 9.34
C ASN A 31 16.03 -20.62 10.60
N LYS A 32 14.71 -20.54 10.78
CA LYS A 32 14.03 -19.79 11.83
C LYS A 32 12.90 -20.59 12.44
N LEU A 33 12.76 -20.51 13.78
CA LEU A 33 11.56 -20.99 14.44
C LEU A 33 10.37 -20.10 14.07
N LYS A 34 9.39 -20.71 13.40
CA LYS A 34 8.13 -20.06 13.05
C LYS A 34 7.08 -20.46 14.09
N PRO A 35 6.63 -19.54 14.95
CA PRO A 35 5.54 -19.83 15.86
C PRO A 35 4.26 -20.11 15.09
N ASN A 36 3.41 -20.94 15.64
CA ASN A 36 2.06 -21.07 15.16
C ASN A 36 1.29 -19.78 15.50
N TYR A 37 0.59 -19.21 14.50
CA TYR A 37 -0.24 -18.01 14.66
C TYR A 37 -1.69 -18.41 14.57
N GLU A 38 -2.47 -18.08 15.58
CA GLU A 38 -3.90 -18.34 15.62
C GLU A 38 -4.68 -17.15 16.19
N TRP A 39 -5.97 -17.13 15.96
CA TRP A 39 -6.89 -16.22 16.59
C TRP A 39 -7.38 -16.84 17.90
N ALA A 40 -7.50 -16.03 18.96
CA ALA A 40 -7.91 -16.50 20.28
C ALA A 40 -9.36 -17.00 20.33
N GLY A 41 -10.19 -16.58 19.37
CA GLY A 41 -11.62 -16.93 19.28
C GLY A 41 -12.46 -16.29 20.38
N ARG A 42 -11.97 -15.21 21.00
CA ARG A 42 -12.67 -14.47 22.08
C ARG A 42 -12.20 -13.01 22.14
N PRO A 43 -12.99 -12.12 22.73
CA PRO A 43 -12.57 -10.75 23.00
C PRO A 43 -11.28 -10.66 23.83
N ILE A 44 -10.47 -9.66 23.49
CA ILE A 44 -9.26 -9.36 24.25
C ILE A 44 -9.61 -8.67 25.57
N THR A 45 -8.83 -8.97 26.61
CA THR A 45 -8.99 -8.41 27.95
C THR A 45 -7.71 -7.72 28.42
N GLN A 46 -7.80 -6.88 29.45
CA GLN A 46 -6.64 -6.30 30.12
C GLN A 46 -5.66 -7.37 30.63
N GLY A 47 -6.20 -8.53 31.04
CA GLY A 47 -5.39 -9.68 31.48
C GLY A 47 -4.46 -10.18 30.40
N ASP A 48 -4.91 -10.21 29.13
CA ASP A 48 -4.10 -10.66 27.99
C ASP A 48 -2.91 -9.73 27.73
N TYR A 49 -3.11 -8.41 27.84
CA TYR A 49 -2.00 -7.45 27.76
C TYR A 49 -1.01 -7.60 28.93
N ASN A 50 -1.50 -7.83 30.13
CA ASN A 50 -0.63 -8.11 31.29
C ASN A 50 0.19 -9.39 31.06
N ASP A 51 -0.43 -10.46 30.61
CA ASP A 51 0.22 -11.74 30.32
C ASP A 51 1.24 -11.60 29.16
N HIS A 52 0.98 -10.75 28.18
CA HIS A 52 1.94 -10.41 27.14
C HIS A 52 3.19 -9.72 27.71
N VAL A 53 3.00 -8.67 28.49
CA VAL A 53 4.11 -7.91 29.09
C VAL A 53 4.91 -8.79 30.07
N GLN A 54 4.25 -9.73 30.74
CA GLN A 54 4.88 -10.70 31.63
C GLN A 54 5.55 -11.90 30.91
N GLY A 55 5.38 -12.03 29.60
CA GLY A 55 5.98 -13.09 28.81
C GLY A 55 5.25 -14.43 28.83
N LYS A 56 3.97 -14.47 29.27
CA LYS A 56 3.17 -15.70 29.29
C LYS A 56 2.58 -16.03 27.93
N ILE A 57 2.02 -15.03 27.25
CA ILE A 57 1.46 -15.16 25.89
C ILE A 57 1.97 -14.02 24.99
N SER A 58 2.27 -14.30 23.74
CA SER A 58 2.61 -13.27 22.77
C SER A 58 1.38 -12.93 21.95
N ILE A 59 0.85 -11.71 22.11
CA ILE A 59 -0.38 -11.28 21.44
C ILE A 59 -0.12 -10.37 20.24
N GLY A 60 -1.09 -10.34 19.31
CA GLY A 60 -1.15 -9.43 18.19
C GLY A 60 -2.51 -8.79 18.05
N ILE A 61 -2.57 -7.58 17.53
CA ILE A 61 -3.79 -6.79 17.38
C ILE A 61 -4.05 -6.49 15.92
N GLN A 62 -5.30 -6.62 15.49
CA GLN A 62 -5.79 -6.08 14.24
C GLN A 62 -6.07 -4.58 14.43
N PRO A 63 -5.31 -3.68 13.75
CA PRO A 63 -5.49 -2.24 13.97
C PRO A 63 -6.82 -1.69 13.46
N CYS A 64 -7.42 -2.32 12.42
CA CYS A 64 -8.71 -1.90 11.87
C CYS A 64 -9.85 -2.28 12.84
N ARG A 65 -10.70 -1.32 13.19
CA ARG A 65 -11.87 -1.48 14.05
C ARG A 65 -13.11 -1.79 13.22
N LEU A 66 -14.21 -2.19 13.90
CA LEU A 66 -15.53 -2.43 13.27
C LEU A 66 -16.10 -1.19 12.57
N ASP A 67 -15.85 -0.02 13.11
CA ASP A 67 -16.26 1.28 12.55
C ASP A 67 -15.39 1.76 11.36
N LYS A 68 -14.53 0.88 10.85
CA LYS A 68 -13.59 1.16 9.74
C LYS A 68 -12.56 2.23 10.07
N THR A 69 -12.26 2.46 11.35
CA THR A 69 -11.22 3.38 11.81
C THR A 69 -10.02 2.65 12.39
N ALA A 70 -8.91 3.36 12.57
CA ALA A 70 -7.73 2.87 13.25
C ALA A 70 -7.08 3.99 14.05
N SER A 71 -6.47 3.67 15.21
CA SER A 71 -5.75 4.60 16.10
C SER A 71 -4.25 4.50 15.92
N PHE A 72 -3.77 3.44 15.30
CA PHE A 72 -2.36 3.23 15.03
C PHE A 72 -2.17 2.42 13.75
N GLY A 73 -1.00 2.55 13.18
CA GLY A 73 -0.59 1.75 12.04
C GLY A 73 0.91 1.46 12.09
N CYS A 74 1.38 0.62 11.19
CA CYS A 74 2.76 0.18 11.18
C CYS A 74 3.25 -0.06 9.75
N ILE A 75 4.50 0.29 9.46
CA ILE A 75 5.25 -0.17 8.30
C ILE A 75 6.16 -1.31 8.78
N ASP A 76 6.05 -2.48 8.16
CA ASP A 76 6.87 -3.67 8.47
C ASP A 76 8.06 -3.75 7.50
N ILE A 77 9.27 -3.51 8.00
CA ILE A 77 10.51 -3.53 7.21
C ILE A 77 11.28 -4.83 7.52
N ASP A 78 11.17 -5.80 6.62
CA ASP A 78 11.95 -7.05 6.71
C ASP A 78 13.36 -6.85 6.11
N PRO A 79 14.45 -7.06 6.88
CA PRO A 79 15.82 -6.88 6.41
C PRO A 79 16.19 -7.70 5.18
N LYS A 80 15.53 -8.85 4.95
CA LYS A 80 15.80 -9.70 3.78
C LYS A 80 15.54 -9.00 2.46
N ASN A 81 14.63 -8.03 2.46
CA ASN A 81 14.22 -7.33 1.26
C ASN A 81 15.19 -6.18 0.91
N TYR A 82 16.15 -5.87 1.79
CA TYR A 82 17.02 -4.70 1.64
C TYR A 82 18.48 -5.03 1.97
N SER A 83 19.33 -5.12 0.96
CA SER A 83 20.75 -5.47 1.09
C SER A 83 21.55 -4.52 1.97
N THR A 84 21.08 -3.27 2.12
CA THR A 84 21.74 -2.20 2.88
C THR A 84 20.97 -1.85 4.16
N PHE A 85 20.20 -2.80 4.73
CA PHE A 85 19.44 -2.56 5.94
C PHE A 85 20.33 -2.15 7.11
N LYS A 86 20.12 -0.93 7.61
CA LYS A 86 20.72 -0.38 8.83
C LYS A 86 19.71 0.53 9.52
N ILE A 87 19.52 0.34 10.79
CA ILE A 87 18.52 1.11 11.59
C ILE A 87 18.83 2.61 11.50
N GLU A 88 20.11 2.99 11.61
CA GLU A 88 20.57 4.38 11.60
C GLU A 88 20.14 5.12 10.32
N ASN A 89 20.12 4.43 9.18
CA ASN A 89 19.68 5.02 7.93
C ASN A 89 18.19 5.40 8.00
N TYR A 90 17.34 4.54 8.57
CA TYR A 90 15.91 4.84 8.71
C TYR A 90 15.67 5.94 9.73
N LEU A 91 16.40 5.94 10.86
CA LEU A 91 16.32 7.03 11.85
C LEU A 91 16.67 8.39 11.22
N ALA A 92 17.74 8.45 10.40
CA ALA A 92 18.10 9.64 9.68
C ALA A 92 17.03 10.10 8.69
N LEU A 93 16.40 9.16 7.97
CA LEU A 93 15.29 9.46 7.04
C LEU A 93 14.04 9.94 7.79
N PHE A 94 13.70 9.36 8.95
CA PHE A 94 12.58 9.84 9.77
C PHE A 94 12.80 11.29 10.21
N GLN A 95 14.02 11.64 10.61
CA GLN A 95 14.36 13.02 10.96
C GLN A 95 14.32 13.94 9.73
N GLN A 96 14.94 13.53 8.62
CA GLN A 96 15.00 14.31 7.37
C GLN A 96 13.60 14.68 6.86
N TYR A 97 12.68 13.70 6.84
CA TYR A 97 11.31 13.89 6.35
C TYR A 97 10.32 14.26 7.46
N LYS A 98 10.80 14.41 8.71
CA LYS A 98 9.99 14.71 9.91
C LYS A 98 8.83 13.73 10.09
N LEU A 99 9.07 12.45 9.81
CA LEU A 99 8.06 11.41 9.95
C LEU A 99 7.89 11.03 11.42
N PRO A 100 6.66 11.03 11.96
CA PRO A 100 6.39 10.67 13.35
C PRO A 100 6.35 9.14 13.54
N LEU A 101 7.26 8.44 12.89
CA LEU A 101 7.37 6.99 12.95
C LEU A 101 8.28 6.60 14.13
N ILE A 102 7.79 5.67 14.94
CA ILE A 102 8.56 5.11 16.07
C ILE A 102 9.05 3.73 15.68
N PRO A 103 10.36 3.55 15.51
CA PRO A 103 10.94 2.26 15.13
C PRO A 103 11.03 1.33 16.33
N LEU A 104 10.50 0.13 16.19
CA LEU A 104 10.61 -0.96 17.13
C LEU A 104 11.28 -2.16 16.48
N LEU A 105 12.22 -2.77 17.15
CA LEU A 105 12.85 -3.98 16.66
C LEU A 105 11.84 -5.11 16.57
N SER A 106 11.81 -5.80 15.43
CA SER A 106 11.04 -7.03 15.27
C SER A 106 11.85 -8.24 15.75
N LYS A 107 11.16 -9.37 15.99
CA LYS A 107 11.84 -10.62 16.40
C LYS A 107 12.85 -11.14 15.37
N SER A 108 12.72 -10.72 14.12
CA SER A 108 13.56 -11.16 12.99
C SER A 108 14.71 -10.21 12.67
N GLY A 109 14.93 -9.18 13.50
CA GLY A 109 15.95 -8.18 13.28
C GLY A 109 15.54 -7.06 12.31
N GLY A 110 14.28 -7.02 11.90
CA GLY A 110 13.70 -5.93 11.12
C GLY A 110 13.11 -4.83 12.00
N LEU A 111 12.36 -3.92 11.38
CA LEU A 111 11.71 -2.81 12.05
C LEU A 111 10.19 -2.84 11.85
N HIS A 112 9.46 -2.71 12.93
CA HIS A 112 8.08 -2.27 12.93
C HIS A 112 8.04 -0.77 13.21
N CYS A 113 7.76 0.05 12.20
CA CYS A 113 7.74 1.50 12.33
C CYS A 113 6.29 1.96 12.59
N TYR A 114 5.97 2.21 13.87
CA TYR A 114 4.61 2.55 14.29
C TYR A 114 4.30 4.04 14.14
N LEU A 115 3.09 4.33 13.72
CA LEU A 115 2.46 5.64 13.74
C LEU A 115 1.27 5.58 14.71
N PHE A 116 1.22 6.50 15.68
CA PHE A 116 0.11 6.62 16.61
C PHE A 116 -0.67 7.91 16.38
N LEU A 117 -1.99 7.82 16.51
CA LEU A 117 -2.90 8.93 16.25
C LEU A 117 -3.49 9.49 17.54
N LYS A 118 -3.82 10.80 17.53
CA LYS A 118 -4.53 11.47 18.63
C LYS A 118 -5.97 11.01 18.72
N GLU A 119 -6.62 10.84 17.56
CA GLU A 119 -7.97 10.34 17.38
C GLU A 119 -7.99 9.23 16.29
N PRO A 120 -8.93 8.28 16.35
CA PRO A 120 -9.09 7.32 15.25
C PRO A 120 -9.47 8.02 13.95
N ILE A 121 -8.86 7.58 12.85
CA ILE A 121 -9.18 8.08 11.49
C ILE A 121 -9.65 6.91 10.61
N PRO A 122 -10.31 7.18 9.46
CA PRO A 122 -10.65 6.13 8.50
C PRO A 122 -9.41 5.29 8.15
N THR A 123 -9.56 3.97 8.24
CA THR A 123 -8.44 3.02 8.01
C THR A 123 -7.80 3.20 6.64
N ILE A 124 -8.62 3.51 5.62
CA ILE A 124 -8.13 3.76 4.26
C ILE A 124 -7.18 4.96 4.19
N ASP A 125 -7.43 6.01 4.98
CA ASP A 125 -6.60 7.21 5.02
C ASP A 125 -5.26 6.91 5.70
N LEU A 126 -5.28 6.15 6.81
CA LEU A 126 -4.07 5.73 7.48
C LEU A 126 -3.20 4.83 6.59
N ILE A 127 -3.77 3.85 5.90
CA ILE A 127 -3.06 3.00 4.92
C ILE A 127 -2.44 3.87 3.82
N SER A 128 -3.19 4.84 3.31
CA SER A 128 -2.70 5.75 2.27
C SER A 128 -1.53 6.61 2.75
N ALA A 129 -1.62 7.13 3.98
CA ALA A 129 -0.54 7.90 4.59
C ALA A 129 0.73 7.07 4.79
N LEU A 130 0.62 5.88 5.38
CA LEU A 130 1.77 4.98 5.57
C LEU A 130 2.42 4.60 4.24
N LYS A 131 1.63 4.29 3.22
CA LYS A 131 2.14 4.00 1.87
C LYS A 131 2.82 5.20 1.22
N SER A 132 2.43 6.43 1.54
CA SER A 132 3.11 7.62 1.04
C SER A 132 4.53 7.78 1.59
N PHE A 133 4.81 7.19 2.76
CA PHE A 133 6.12 7.24 3.38
C PHE A 133 7.11 6.17 2.86
N LEU A 134 6.64 5.17 2.10
CA LEU A 134 7.52 4.09 1.61
C LEU A 134 8.61 4.63 0.67
N LEU A 135 8.24 5.44 -0.30
CA LEU A 135 9.20 5.95 -1.29
C LEU A 135 10.31 6.82 -0.66
N PRO A 136 10.05 7.81 0.22
CA PRO A 136 11.10 8.59 0.86
C PRO A 136 12.00 7.74 1.77
N LEU A 137 11.49 6.63 2.27
CA LEU A 137 12.26 5.67 3.06
C LEU A 137 13.08 4.69 2.20
N GLY A 138 12.99 4.79 0.86
CA GLY A 138 13.66 3.86 -0.05
C GLY A 138 13.06 2.45 -0.03
N LEU A 139 11.81 2.33 0.41
CA LEU A 139 11.10 1.05 0.52
C LEU A 139 10.30 0.75 -0.75
N ASP A 140 10.18 -0.55 -1.05
CA ASP A 140 9.36 -1.03 -2.15
C ASP A 140 7.88 -0.67 -1.94
N PRO A 141 7.12 -0.27 -2.97
CA PRO A 141 5.68 0.01 -2.87
C PRO A 141 4.83 -1.16 -2.36
N THR A 142 5.35 -2.39 -2.45
CA THR A 142 4.71 -3.61 -1.91
C THR A 142 5.02 -3.88 -0.45
N THR A 143 5.92 -3.08 0.17
CA THR A 143 6.24 -3.20 1.60
C THR A 143 4.97 -3.24 2.43
N GLU A 144 4.91 -4.20 3.36
CA GLU A 144 3.73 -4.42 4.19
C GLU A 144 3.45 -3.23 5.11
N VAL A 145 2.19 -2.80 5.12
CA VAL A 145 1.68 -1.81 6.06
C VAL A 145 0.48 -2.37 6.80
N PHE A 146 0.35 -2.04 8.07
CA PHE A 146 -0.80 -2.40 8.89
C PHE A 146 -1.57 -1.15 9.29
N PRO A 147 -2.91 -1.19 9.29
CA PRO A 147 -3.76 -2.33 8.93
C PRO A 147 -3.59 -2.75 7.46
N LYS A 148 -3.69 -4.06 7.17
CA LYS A 148 -3.75 -4.58 5.79
C LYS A 148 -5.15 -4.44 5.21
N GLN A 149 -6.18 -4.58 6.03
CA GLN A 149 -7.58 -4.48 5.67
C GLN A 149 -8.07 -3.03 5.84
N LYS A 150 -8.89 -2.57 4.91
CA LYS A 150 -9.57 -1.27 4.98
C LYS A 150 -10.79 -1.31 5.88
N GLU A 151 -11.40 -2.48 5.99
CA GLU A 151 -12.55 -2.81 6.79
C GLU A 151 -12.51 -4.28 7.19
N LEU A 152 -13.17 -4.64 8.27
CA LEU A 152 -13.40 -6.02 8.65
C LEU A 152 -14.65 -6.52 7.93
N LYS A 153 -14.59 -7.76 7.45
CA LYS A 153 -15.70 -8.39 6.72
C LYS A 153 -16.41 -9.40 7.61
N GLU A 154 -17.69 -9.52 7.42
CA GLU A 154 -18.50 -10.61 7.97
C GLU A 154 -18.43 -11.82 7.03
N ASP A 155 -18.48 -13.01 7.57
CA ASP A 155 -18.67 -14.21 6.77
C ASP A 155 -20.16 -14.50 6.56
N ASP A 156 -20.47 -15.61 5.87
CA ASP A 156 -21.83 -16.02 5.53
C ASP A 156 -22.71 -16.33 6.76
N LYS A 157 -22.09 -16.45 7.95
CA LYS A 157 -22.79 -16.67 9.23
C LYS A 157 -22.96 -15.39 10.05
N GLY A 158 -22.43 -14.27 9.57
CA GLY A 158 -22.41 -13.00 10.29
C GLY A 158 -21.24 -12.88 11.30
N ASP A 159 -20.28 -13.81 11.28
CA ASP A 159 -19.12 -13.73 12.13
C ASP A 159 -18.05 -12.83 11.50
N ILE A 160 -17.44 -11.96 12.32
CA ILE A 160 -16.38 -11.06 11.85
C ILE A 160 -15.12 -11.84 11.52
N LYS A 161 -14.61 -11.66 10.30
CA LYS A 161 -13.27 -12.11 9.90
C LYS A 161 -12.24 -11.03 10.23
N PRO A 162 -11.44 -11.23 11.29
CA PRO A 162 -10.54 -10.16 11.76
C PRO A 162 -9.35 -9.88 10.83
N GLY A 163 -9.06 -10.73 9.86
CA GLY A 163 -8.02 -10.49 8.83
C GLY A 163 -6.60 -10.72 9.36
N ASN A 164 -5.74 -9.68 9.29
CA ASN A 164 -4.34 -9.80 9.69
C ASN A 164 -4.06 -8.96 10.94
N PHE A 165 -3.42 -9.53 11.94
CA PHE A 165 -2.93 -8.81 13.10
C PHE A 165 -1.43 -8.51 13.01
N ILE A 166 -0.98 -7.54 13.76
CA ILE A 166 0.44 -7.28 13.99
C ILE A 166 0.81 -7.64 15.43
N ASN A 167 1.89 -8.40 15.59
CA ASN A 167 2.39 -8.78 16.91
C ASN A 167 2.83 -7.54 17.69
N LEU A 168 2.37 -7.42 18.94
CA LEU A 168 2.74 -6.32 19.81
C LEU A 168 4.21 -6.38 20.25
N PRO A 169 4.83 -5.22 20.48
CA PRO A 169 6.15 -5.12 21.10
C PRO A 169 6.08 -5.40 22.61
N TYR A 170 7.25 -5.45 23.25
CA TYR A 170 7.42 -5.62 24.69
C TYR A 170 6.86 -6.94 25.26
N TYR A 171 6.72 -7.98 24.44
CA TYR A 171 6.52 -9.32 24.95
C TYR A 171 7.67 -9.70 25.91
N ASN A 172 7.35 -10.17 27.10
CA ASN A 172 8.32 -10.44 28.17
C ASN A 172 9.22 -9.22 28.43
N ASN A 173 8.64 -8.11 28.85
CA ASN A 173 9.24 -6.78 28.92
C ASN A 173 10.66 -6.76 29.55
N GLY A 174 10.92 -7.57 30.59
CA GLY A 174 12.23 -7.65 31.23
C GLY A 174 13.35 -8.23 30.33
N HIS A 175 12.99 -9.06 29.36
CA HIS A 175 13.90 -9.79 28.49
C HIS A 175 13.57 -9.63 27.00
N THR A 176 12.78 -8.63 26.66
CA THR A 176 12.31 -8.46 25.27
C THR A 176 13.41 -8.09 24.30
N HIS A 177 13.35 -8.69 23.10
CA HIS A 177 14.08 -8.25 21.91
C HIS A 177 13.23 -7.34 21.00
N ARG A 178 11.95 -7.11 21.33
CA ARG A 178 11.00 -6.28 20.60
C ARG A 178 10.77 -4.97 21.36
N TYR A 179 11.70 -4.05 21.24
CA TYR A 179 11.66 -2.77 21.95
C TYR A 179 11.82 -1.60 20.98
N ALA A 180 11.31 -0.45 21.40
CA ALA A 180 11.51 0.80 20.66
C ALA A 180 12.92 1.35 20.85
N VAL A 181 13.39 2.08 19.85
CA VAL A 181 14.58 2.90 19.97
C VAL A 181 14.23 4.37 19.72
N ASP A 182 14.97 5.26 20.36
CA ASP A 182 14.85 6.70 20.14
C ASP A 182 15.62 7.14 18.87
N LYS A 183 15.62 8.46 18.60
CA LYS A 183 16.32 9.06 17.45
C LYS A 183 17.82 8.81 17.43
N ASP A 184 18.42 8.49 18.55
CA ASP A 184 19.87 8.25 18.73
C ASP A 184 20.16 6.73 18.84
N ASN A 185 19.20 5.88 18.50
CA ASN A 185 19.24 4.41 18.55
C ASN A 185 19.41 3.86 19.98
N ASN A 186 19.01 4.58 21.02
CA ASN A 186 19.02 4.08 22.39
C ASN A 186 17.72 3.28 22.65
N LYS A 187 17.87 2.14 23.32
CA LYS A 187 16.74 1.30 23.73
C LYS A 187 15.84 2.07 24.71
N LEU A 188 14.55 2.08 24.42
CA LEU A 188 13.52 2.56 25.34
C LEU A 188 12.95 1.38 26.15
N ASP A 189 12.83 1.54 27.46
CA ASP A 189 12.00 0.65 28.26
C ASP A 189 10.51 0.93 28.00
N LEU A 190 9.62 0.07 28.50
CA LEU A 190 8.19 0.18 28.22
C LEU A 190 7.61 1.54 28.65
N ASN A 191 8.03 2.09 29.80
CA ASN A 191 7.52 3.37 30.29
C ASN A 191 7.94 4.53 29.39
N LYS A 192 9.23 4.60 29.07
CA LYS A 192 9.78 5.61 28.16
C LYS A 192 9.17 5.51 26.76
N PHE A 193 8.95 4.27 26.28
CA PHE A 193 8.28 4.08 25.00
C PHE A 193 6.85 4.63 25.02
N VAL A 194 6.07 4.31 26.05
CA VAL A 194 4.68 4.78 26.17
C VAL A 194 4.62 6.32 26.21
N GLU A 195 5.47 6.95 27.04
CA GLU A 195 5.58 8.40 27.09
C GLU A 195 5.99 8.99 25.74
N PHE A 196 7.00 8.43 25.11
CA PHE A 196 7.48 8.86 23.79
C PHE A 196 6.40 8.71 22.72
N ALA A 197 5.69 7.61 22.70
CA ALA A 197 4.62 7.35 21.77
C ALA A 197 3.46 8.34 21.92
N LYS A 198 3.05 8.63 23.18
CA LYS A 198 2.00 9.62 23.47
C LYS A 198 2.37 11.03 23.02
N GLN A 199 3.64 11.42 23.19
CA GLN A 199 4.15 12.73 22.75
C GLN A 199 4.24 12.85 21.22
N ASN A 200 4.41 11.75 20.50
CA ASN A 200 4.55 11.71 19.05
C ASN A 200 3.24 11.36 18.32
N ARG A 201 2.10 11.34 19.00
CA ARG A 201 0.80 11.19 18.35
C ARG A 201 0.50 12.34 17.41
N VAL A 202 -0.05 12.06 16.25
CA VAL A 202 -0.45 13.06 15.27
C VAL A 202 -1.96 13.05 15.06
N GLY A 203 -2.54 14.22 14.83
CA GLY A 203 -3.94 14.36 14.41
C GLY A 203 -4.08 14.20 12.89
N LYS A 204 -5.32 14.06 12.41
CA LYS A 204 -5.62 13.88 10.99
C LYS A 204 -5.04 15.01 10.13
N ASP A 205 -5.28 16.28 10.50
CA ASP A 205 -4.80 17.44 9.74
C ASP A 205 -3.27 17.51 9.67
N GLU A 206 -2.60 17.13 10.76
CA GLU A 206 -1.15 17.08 10.85
C GLU A 206 -0.60 15.99 9.93
N LEU A 207 -1.23 14.82 9.93
CA LEU A 207 -0.87 13.72 9.05
C LEU A 207 -1.04 14.08 7.56
N ASP A 208 -2.13 14.74 7.18
CA ASP A 208 -2.37 15.17 5.81
C ASP A 208 -1.33 16.20 5.33
N LYS A 209 -0.93 17.12 6.22
CA LYS A 209 0.17 18.06 5.95
C LYS A 209 1.51 17.33 5.76
N LEU A 210 1.79 16.33 6.59
CA LEU A 210 3.01 15.53 6.48
C LEU A 210 3.07 14.77 5.15
N VAL A 211 1.98 14.13 4.74
CA VAL A 211 1.86 13.47 3.45
C VAL A 211 2.11 14.45 2.30
N THR A 212 1.47 15.61 2.34
CA THR A 212 1.61 16.65 1.33
C THR A 212 3.05 17.17 1.25
N ASN A 213 3.70 17.45 2.37
CA ASN A 213 5.07 17.93 2.42
C ASN A 213 6.07 16.86 1.96
N THR A 214 5.84 15.60 2.31
CA THR A 214 6.65 14.48 1.85
C THR A 214 6.62 14.40 0.33
N TYR A 215 5.45 14.49 -0.28
CA TYR A 215 5.33 14.49 -1.73
C TYR A 215 6.02 15.70 -2.39
N LYS A 216 5.84 16.90 -1.83
CA LYS A 216 6.53 18.10 -2.34
C LYS A 216 8.04 17.93 -2.31
N ASN A 217 8.61 17.45 -1.21
CA ASN A 217 10.05 17.25 -1.07
C ASN A 217 10.61 16.24 -2.08
N ILE A 218 9.90 15.15 -2.31
CA ILE A 218 10.31 14.11 -3.26
C ILE A 218 10.29 14.66 -4.70
N LEU A 219 9.34 15.53 -5.02
CA LEU A 219 9.16 16.08 -6.37
C LEU A 219 9.99 17.35 -6.65
N VAL A 220 10.76 17.84 -5.70
CA VAL A 220 11.67 18.96 -5.95
C VAL A 220 12.60 18.66 -7.13
N GLY A 221 12.68 19.60 -8.07
CA GLY A 221 13.54 19.49 -9.26
C GLY A 221 13.04 18.50 -10.31
N THR A 222 11.76 18.09 -10.27
CA THR A 222 11.13 17.41 -11.39
C THR A 222 10.67 18.40 -12.47
N ASN A 223 10.51 17.90 -13.71
CA ASN A 223 10.05 18.70 -14.82
C ASN A 223 8.56 19.10 -14.64
N GLU A 224 8.24 20.38 -14.83
CA GLU A 224 6.88 20.95 -14.76
C GLU A 224 5.90 20.26 -15.72
N GLU A 225 6.38 19.65 -16.80
CA GLU A 225 5.57 18.86 -17.71
C GLU A 225 4.71 17.82 -17.00
N PHE A 226 5.22 17.25 -15.89
CA PHE A 226 4.56 16.20 -15.14
C PHE A 226 3.80 16.70 -13.91
N GLU A 227 3.65 17.99 -13.71
CA GLU A 227 3.00 18.55 -12.51
C GLU A 227 1.57 18.00 -12.32
N ASP A 228 0.83 17.87 -13.43
CA ASP A 228 -0.54 17.37 -13.47
C ASP A 228 -0.65 15.88 -13.85
N GLY A 229 0.49 15.22 -14.05
CA GLY A 229 0.59 13.84 -14.53
C GLY A 229 1.09 12.84 -13.48
N PRO A 230 1.38 11.61 -13.90
CA PRO A 230 1.88 10.58 -13.01
C PRO A 230 3.22 10.99 -12.35
N PRO A 231 3.31 11.05 -11.01
CA PRO A 231 4.54 11.45 -10.32
C PRO A 231 5.74 10.54 -10.61
N CYS A 232 5.50 9.26 -10.91
CA CYS A 232 6.56 8.32 -11.28
C CYS A 232 7.28 8.72 -12.56
N LEU A 233 6.58 9.27 -13.55
CA LEU A 233 7.20 9.81 -14.77
C LEU A 233 8.10 11.00 -14.45
N ALA A 234 7.63 11.92 -13.60
CA ALA A 234 8.43 13.05 -13.11
C ALA A 234 9.71 12.58 -12.42
N LEU A 235 9.64 11.55 -11.59
CA LEU A 235 10.79 11.00 -10.88
C LEU A 235 11.74 10.22 -11.81
N CYS A 236 11.21 9.49 -12.77
CA CYS A 236 12.03 8.80 -13.78
C CYS A 236 12.80 9.79 -14.65
N SER A 237 12.18 10.92 -14.99
CA SER A 237 12.77 11.93 -15.88
C SER A 237 13.81 12.85 -15.22
N LYS A 238 14.07 12.73 -13.90
CA LYS A 238 15.14 13.51 -13.21
C LYS A 238 16.53 13.27 -13.80
N ARG A 239 16.74 12.10 -14.39
CA ARG A 239 17.95 11.75 -15.13
C ARG A 239 17.54 11.03 -16.40
N LYS A 240 18.35 11.13 -17.45
CA LYS A 240 18.10 10.35 -18.66
C LYS A 240 18.16 8.84 -18.33
N LEU A 241 17.23 8.09 -18.92
CA LEU A 241 17.11 6.66 -18.68
C LEU A 241 17.98 5.88 -19.67
N ASP A 242 18.79 4.99 -19.12
CA ASP A 242 19.53 3.98 -19.90
C ASP A 242 18.76 2.66 -19.96
N ASP A 243 18.19 2.21 -18.84
CA ASP A 243 17.34 1.02 -18.73
C ASP A 243 15.87 1.39 -18.52
N GLY A 244 14.96 0.44 -18.80
CA GLY A 244 13.52 0.61 -18.67
C GLY A 244 12.89 1.61 -19.68
N ARG A 245 13.64 1.96 -20.72
CA ARG A 245 13.25 2.98 -21.72
C ARG A 245 11.91 2.69 -22.39
N ASP A 246 11.68 1.47 -22.85
CA ASP A 246 10.41 1.07 -23.52
C ASP A 246 9.23 1.26 -22.59
N ARG A 247 9.38 0.90 -21.31
CA ARG A 247 8.33 1.01 -20.29
C ARG A 247 8.03 2.44 -19.88
N PHE A 248 9.08 3.24 -19.70
CA PHE A 248 8.92 4.68 -19.47
C PHE A 248 8.20 5.35 -20.63
N MET A 249 8.65 5.13 -21.87
CA MET A 249 8.06 5.74 -23.06
C MET A 249 6.62 5.30 -23.30
N TYR A 250 6.28 4.05 -22.98
CA TYR A 250 4.90 3.57 -23.03
C TYR A 250 4.01 4.35 -22.04
N ASN A 251 4.43 4.44 -20.78
CA ASN A 251 3.66 5.19 -19.78
C ASN A 251 3.62 6.70 -20.07
N TYR A 252 4.69 7.25 -20.65
CA TYR A 252 4.71 8.62 -21.14
C TYR A 252 3.69 8.83 -22.28
N MET A 253 3.61 7.90 -23.23
CA MET A 253 2.61 7.94 -24.29
C MET A 253 1.18 7.97 -23.74
N VAL A 254 0.86 7.12 -22.77
CA VAL A 254 -0.46 7.11 -22.13
C VAL A 254 -0.76 8.48 -21.49
N PHE A 255 0.19 9.04 -20.76
CA PHE A 255 0.09 10.39 -20.20
C PHE A 255 -0.06 11.46 -21.29
N ALA A 256 0.76 11.41 -22.35
CA ALA A 256 0.76 12.38 -23.43
C ALA A 256 -0.58 12.37 -24.20
N LYS A 257 -1.18 11.21 -24.45
CA LYS A 257 -2.52 11.09 -25.04
C LYS A 257 -3.58 11.82 -24.21
N LYS A 258 -3.53 11.68 -22.88
CA LYS A 258 -4.46 12.35 -21.98
C LYS A 258 -4.27 13.87 -22.01
N LYS A 259 -3.02 14.32 -21.85
CA LYS A 259 -2.69 15.74 -21.71
C LYS A 259 -2.73 16.52 -23.03
N TYR A 260 -2.15 15.97 -24.10
CA TYR A 260 -1.89 16.70 -25.36
C TYR A 260 -2.82 16.31 -26.49
N LYS A 261 -3.74 15.36 -26.28
CA LYS A 261 -4.72 14.90 -27.28
C LYS A 261 -4.02 14.57 -28.59
N ASP A 262 -4.47 15.10 -29.73
CA ASP A 262 -3.93 14.80 -31.09
C ASP A 262 -2.44 15.14 -31.26
N LYS A 263 -1.86 15.98 -30.40
CA LYS A 263 -0.43 16.35 -30.43
C LYS A 263 0.48 15.38 -29.70
N TRP A 264 -0.05 14.32 -29.08
CA TRP A 264 0.73 13.37 -28.32
C TRP A 264 1.93 12.76 -29.08
N PRO A 265 1.88 12.51 -30.43
CA PRO A 265 3.03 11.93 -31.13
C PRO A 265 4.26 12.84 -31.11
N ASP A 266 4.07 14.15 -31.25
CA ASP A 266 5.15 15.14 -31.22
C ASP A 266 5.79 15.19 -29.83
N HIS A 267 4.96 15.13 -28.78
CA HIS A 267 5.46 15.07 -27.40
C HIS A 267 6.23 13.78 -27.10
N VAL A 268 5.77 12.63 -27.62
CA VAL A 268 6.51 11.37 -27.51
C VAL A 268 7.84 11.44 -28.25
N ALA A 269 7.87 12.04 -29.45
CA ALA A 269 9.12 12.23 -30.18
C ALA A 269 10.10 13.11 -29.41
N ASN A 270 9.64 14.21 -28.81
CA ASN A 270 10.48 15.06 -27.96
C ASN A 270 10.96 14.32 -26.71
N ALA A 271 10.09 13.56 -26.04
CA ALA A 271 10.42 12.77 -24.87
C ALA A 271 11.54 11.73 -25.12
N ASN A 272 11.56 11.13 -26.32
CA ASN A 272 12.62 10.23 -26.76
C ASN A 272 14.02 10.86 -26.64
N TYR A 273 14.15 12.13 -27.00
CA TYR A 273 15.43 12.85 -26.93
C TYR A 273 15.69 13.46 -25.54
N ASN A 274 14.64 13.89 -24.87
CA ASN A 274 14.78 14.58 -23.59
C ASN A 274 15.07 13.62 -22.44
N TYR A 275 14.46 12.44 -22.44
CA TYR A 275 14.43 11.54 -21.28
C TYR A 275 15.22 10.24 -21.45
N LEU A 276 15.64 9.89 -22.68
CA LEU A 276 16.44 8.69 -22.90
C LEU A 276 17.92 9.05 -23.08
N GLU A 277 18.82 8.29 -22.43
CA GLU A 277 20.27 8.44 -22.60
C GLU A 277 20.69 8.11 -24.02
N THR A 278 20.18 6.99 -24.54
CA THR A 278 20.29 6.59 -25.94
C THR A 278 18.92 6.64 -26.58
N PRO A 279 18.56 7.74 -27.28
CA PRO A 279 17.29 7.86 -27.98
C PRO A 279 17.09 6.75 -29.01
N TRP A 280 15.85 6.33 -29.17
CA TRP A 280 15.51 5.45 -30.30
C TRP A 280 15.75 6.16 -31.63
N ASP A 281 16.20 5.42 -32.60
CA ASP A 281 16.27 5.92 -33.97
C ASP A 281 14.86 6.20 -34.53
N LYS A 282 14.85 6.95 -35.65
CA LYS A 282 13.61 7.40 -36.27
C LYS A 282 12.70 6.22 -36.65
N SER A 283 13.27 5.14 -37.17
CA SER A 283 12.47 3.96 -37.61
C SER A 283 11.77 3.27 -36.46
N LYS A 284 12.49 3.04 -35.34
CA LYS A 284 11.89 2.47 -34.12
C LYS A 284 10.85 3.40 -33.54
N LEU A 285 11.12 4.69 -33.46
CA LEU A 285 10.18 5.67 -32.91
C LEU A 285 8.88 5.74 -33.74
N ASP A 286 8.98 5.85 -35.05
CA ASP A 286 7.83 5.91 -35.95
C ASP A 286 6.98 4.61 -35.89
N SER A 287 7.66 3.46 -35.80
CA SER A 287 7.00 2.16 -35.60
C SER A 287 6.21 2.10 -34.27
N LYS A 288 6.82 2.56 -33.17
CA LYS A 288 6.15 2.61 -31.85
C LYS A 288 4.96 3.58 -31.87
N ILE A 289 5.12 4.78 -32.40
CA ILE A 289 4.03 5.76 -32.50
C ILE A 289 2.88 5.19 -33.34
N THR A 290 3.17 4.50 -34.44
CA THR A 290 2.15 3.89 -35.30
C THR A 290 1.40 2.78 -34.58
N ALA A 291 2.11 1.90 -33.86
CA ALA A 291 1.50 0.85 -33.05
C ALA A 291 0.61 1.45 -31.95
N TRP A 292 1.11 2.46 -31.25
CA TRP A 292 0.40 3.11 -30.15
C TRP A 292 -0.81 3.95 -30.56
N LYS A 293 -0.95 4.33 -31.84
CA LYS A 293 -2.19 4.98 -32.32
C LYS A 293 -3.44 4.15 -32.09
N LYS A 294 -3.30 2.82 -32.15
CA LYS A 294 -4.41 1.87 -31.94
C LYS A 294 -4.51 1.37 -30.51
N ASP A 295 -3.54 1.71 -29.67
CA ASP A 295 -3.49 1.24 -28.28
C ASP A 295 -4.38 2.10 -27.39
N THR A 296 -5.34 1.48 -26.74
CA THR A 296 -6.27 2.06 -25.76
C THR A 296 -5.93 1.66 -24.33
N ALA A 297 -4.87 0.86 -24.13
CA ALA A 297 -4.48 0.37 -22.81
C ALA A 297 -4.02 1.49 -21.86
N GLY A 298 -4.16 1.24 -20.59
CA GLY A 298 -3.77 2.16 -19.52
C GLY A 298 -2.30 2.06 -19.11
N HIS A 299 -1.95 2.74 -18.03
CA HIS A 299 -0.60 2.71 -17.46
C HIS A 299 -0.20 1.33 -16.92
N THR A 300 1.05 0.91 -17.17
CA THR A 300 1.66 -0.31 -16.63
C THR A 300 2.41 0.01 -15.33
N CYS A 301 1.66 0.17 -14.21
CA CYS A 301 2.21 0.69 -12.94
C CYS A 301 3.00 -0.32 -12.10
N TYR A 302 2.98 -1.61 -12.47
CA TYR A 302 3.52 -2.72 -11.67
C TYR A 302 4.91 -3.19 -12.11
N GLU A 303 5.56 -2.45 -13.00
CA GLU A 303 6.87 -2.81 -13.51
C GLU A 303 7.85 -1.62 -13.41
N ASP A 304 9.13 -1.92 -13.12
CA ASP A 304 10.18 -0.89 -13.06
C ASP A 304 10.53 -0.32 -14.46
N PRO A 305 10.93 0.94 -14.50
CA PRO A 305 11.22 1.87 -13.41
C PRO A 305 10.01 2.63 -12.83
N ILE A 306 8.81 2.33 -13.29
CA ILE A 306 7.57 3.03 -12.89
C ILE A 306 7.14 2.59 -11.49
N HIS A 307 7.20 1.27 -11.22
CA HIS A 307 6.72 0.67 -9.97
C HIS A 307 7.45 1.22 -8.74
N SER A 308 8.78 1.17 -8.74
CA SER A 308 9.62 1.63 -7.62
C SER A 308 9.49 3.12 -7.31
N LYS A 309 8.89 3.91 -8.21
CA LYS A 309 8.65 5.36 -8.04
C LYS A 309 7.18 5.70 -7.91
N CYS A 310 6.33 4.71 -7.64
CA CYS A 310 4.88 4.89 -7.60
C CYS A 310 4.45 5.70 -6.36
N MET A 311 3.79 6.83 -6.61
CA MET A 311 3.14 7.67 -5.60
C MET A 311 1.63 7.64 -5.87
N ARG A 312 1.00 6.51 -5.60
CA ARG A 312 -0.36 6.19 -6.07
C ARG A 312 -1.40 7.21 -5.64
N SER A 313 -1.44 7.57 -4.36
CA SER A 313 -2.43 8.52 -3.84
C SER A 313 -2.33 9.88 -4.53
N LEU A 314 -1.11 10.39 -4.71
CA LEU A 314 -0.88 11.64 -5.44
C LEU A 314 -1.23 11.51 -6.92
N CYS A 315 -0.87 10.38 -7.56
CA CYS A 315 -1.21 10.14 -8.97
C CYS A 315 -2.72 10.17 -9.20
N TYR A 316 -3.49 9.60 -8.27
CA TYR A 316 -4.95 9.56 -8.35
C TYR A 316 -5.64 10.92 -8.15
N SER A 317 -5.01 11.86 -7.46
CA SER A 317 -5.54 13.21 -7.30
C SER A 317 -5.20 14.16 -8.46
N ARG A 318 -4.35 13.72 -9.41
CA ARG A 318 -3.89 14.58 -10.50
C ARG A 318 -4.74 14.42 -11.77
N PRO A 319 -4.99 15.52 -12.52
CA PRO A 319 -5.84 15.53 -13.72
C PRO A 319 -5.46 14.52 -14.79
N PHE A 320 -4.16 14.31 -15.02
CA PHE A 320 -3.65 13.35 -16.00
C PHE A 320 -2.98 12.12 -15.36
N GLY A 321 -3.30 11.84 -14.10
CA GLY A 321 -2.92 10.62 -13.42
C GLY A 321 -3.73 9.40 -13.88
N VAL A 322 -3.57 8.27 -13.18
CA VAL A 322 -4.21 7.00 -13.58
C VAL A 322 -5.74 7.06 -13.50
N LYS A 323 -6.32 7.81 -12.53
CA LYS A 323 -7.78 7.89 -12.32
C LYS A 323 -8.52 8.96 -13.13
N SER A 324 -7.82 9.82 -13.83
CA SER A 324 -8.45 11.00 -14.44
C SER A 324 -9.53 10.69 -15.49
N ASP A 325 -9.58 9.47 -16.00
CA ASP A 325 -10.58 9.07 -16.99
C ASP A 325 -11.86 8.51 -16.36
N SER A 326 -11.82 8.11 -15.07
CA SER A 326 -12.93 7.46 -14.36
C SER A 326 -13.87 8.45 -13.64
N ILE A 327 -13.45 9.71 -13.47
CA ILE A 327 -14.21 10.66 -12.64
C ILE A 327 -15.41 11.27 -13.38
N THR A 328 -15.46 11.22 -14.73
CA THR A 328 -16.41 12.04 -15.47
C THR A 328 -17.51 11.30 -16.23
N MET A 329 -17.51 9.98 -16.35
CA MET A 329 -18.51 9.34 -17.22
C MET A 329 -19.15 8.01 -16.79
N PHE A 330 -18.68 7.30 -15.76
CA PHE A 330 -19.26 5.99 -15.44
C PHE A 330 -19.34 5.73 -13.94
N PRO A 331 -20.43 5.11 -13.45
CA PRO A 331 -20.54 4.69 -12.07
C PRO A 331 -19.54 3.56 -11.76
N ASP A 332 -18.94 3.61 -10.57
CA ASP A 332 -18.03 2.57 -10.11
C ASP A 332 -18.79 1.24 -9.88
N ILE A 333 -18.16 0.10 -10.21
CA ILE A 333 -18.68 -1.21 -9.83
C ILE A 333 -18.40 -1.41 -8.34
N THR A 334 -19.43 -1.70 -7.58
CA THR A 334 -19.36 -1.87 -6.11
C THR A 334 -19.20 -3.32 -5.69
N ASP A 335 -19.67 -4.26 -6.52
CA ASP A 335 -19.65 -5.67 -6.17
C ASP A 335 -19.74 -6.58 -7.42
N PHE A 336 -19.25 -7.83 -7.27
CA PHE A 336 -19.39 -8.91 -8.24
C PHE A 336 -20.11 -10.09 -7.61
N GLU A 337 -21.20 -10.52 -8.21
CA GLU A 337 -21.91 -11.71 -7.82
C GLU A 337 -21.76 -12.79 -8.90
N ILE A 338 -21.06 -13.88 -8.58
CA ILE A 338 -20.91 -15.01 -9.50
C ILE A 338 -22.18 -15.82 -9.52
N ILE A 339 -22.86 -15.87 -10.68
CA ILE A 339 -24.11 -16.64 -10.86
C ILE A 339 -23.79 -18.04 -11.34
N MET A 340 -22.86 -18.19 -12.29
CA MET A 340 -22.45 -19.48 -12.82
C MET A 340 -20.97 -19.46 -13.18
N TYR A 341 -20.23 -20.43 -12.64
CA TYR A 341 -18.84 -20.65 -12.92
C TYR A 341 -18.63 -22.07 -13.49
N ALA A 342 -19.05 -22.27 -14.74
CA ALA A 342 -18.93 -23.55 -15.42
C ALA A 342 -18.84 -23.36 -16.94
N GLU A 343 -17.98 -24.16 -17.59
CA GLU A 343 -17.91 -24.16 -19.05
C GLU A 343 -19.25 -24.64 -19.66
N PRO A 344 -19.65 -24.13 -20.84
CA PRO A 344 -18.91 -23.18 -21.69
C PRO A 344 -19.15 -21.70 -21.35
N GLU A 345 -19.99 -21.37 -20.40
CA GLU A 345 -20.35 -20.00 -20.06
C GLU A 345 -20.12 -19.69 -18.58
N TYR A 346 -19.58 -18.52 -18.34
CA TYR A 346 -19.41 -17.95 -17.00
C TYR A 346 -20.32 -16.73 -16.90
N ARG A 347 -21.22 -16.72 -15.90
CA ARG A 347 -22.19 -15.63 -15.69
C ARG A 347 -21.96 -14.98 -14.35
N PHE A 348 -21.94 -13.65 -14.33
CA PHE A 348 -21.84 -12.87 -13.11
C PHE A 348 -22.60 -11.56 -13.26
N ASN A 349 -23.05 -11.00 -12.14
CA ASN A 349 -23.61 -9.65 -12.05
C ASN A 349 -22.54 -8.68 -11.56
N VAL A 350 -22.55 -7.48 -12.09
CA VAL A 350 -21.81 -6.33 -11.55
C VAL A 350 -22.80 -5.37 -10.92
N SER A 351 -22.53 -4.93 -9.70
CA SER A 351 -23.36 -3.98 -8.97
C SER A 351 -22.81 -2.58 -9.06
N LEU A 352 -23.67 -1.60 -9.23
CA LEU A 352 -23.36 -0.18 -9.33
C LEU A 352 -23.63 0.53 -8.00
N PRO A 353 -23.05 1.72 -7.75
CA PRO A 353 -23.28 2.50 -6.54
C PRO A 353 -24.74 2.85 -6.27
N ASP A 354 -25.57 2.93 -7.30
CA ASP A 354 -27.01 3.18 -7.19
C ASP A 354 -27.84 1.93 -6.88
N GLY A 355 -27.17 0.77 -6.69
CA GLY A 355 -27.79 -0.53 -6.46
C GLY A 355 -28.26 -1.27 -7.73
N THR A 356 -28.08 -0.70 -8.90
CA THR A 356 -28.39 -1.38 -10.17
C THR A 356 -27.45 -2.56 -10.38
N LYS A 357 -27.97 -3.69 -10.90
CA LYS A 357 -27.18 -4.86 -11.28
C LYS A 357 -27.20 -5.05 -12.79
N ALA A 358 -26.05 -5.29 -13.39
CA ALA A 358 -25.90 -5.60 -14.81
C ALA A 358 -25.28 -6.99 -14.97
N GLY A 359 -25.93 -7.83 -15.78
CA GLY A 359 -25.45 -9.19 -16.05
C GLY A 359 -24.37 -9.20 -17.12
N VAL A 360 -23.32 -9.99 -16.92
CA VAL A 360 -22.21 -10.18 -17.85
C VAL A 360 -22.01 -11.67 -18.13
N VAL A 361 -21.75 -12.02 -19.39
CA VAL A 361 -21.52 -13.38 -19.84
C VAL A 361 -20.14 -13.48 -20.49
N ALA A 362 -19.26 -14.33 -19.95
CA ALA A 362 -17.96 -14.63 -20.51
C ALA A 362 -17.97 -16.02 -21.17
N GLY A 363 -17.63 -16.10 -22.46
CA GLY A 363 -17.65 -17.35 -23.21
C GLY A 363 -16.50 -18.32 -22.94
N ASN A 364 -15.52 -17.91 -22.13
CA ASN A 364 -14.43 -18.79 -21.72
C ASN A 364 -13.75 -18.30 -20.43
N ARG A 365 -13.02 -19.21 -19.76
CA ARG A 365 -12.35 -18.94 -18.49
C ARG A 365 -11.27 -17.86 -18.61
N ARG A 366 -10.62 -17.70 -19.75
CA ARG A 366 -9.55 -16.70 -19.93
C ARG A 366 -10.09 -15.28 -19.73
N LEU A 367 -11.29 -14.98 -20.24
CA LEU A 367 -11.93 -13.67 -20.11
C LEU A 367 -12.22 -13.25 -18.66
N ILE A 368 -12.34 -14.19 -17.73
CA ILE A 368 -12.60 -13.91 -16.32
C ILE A 368 -11.36 -14.03 -15.42
N THR A 369 -10.26 -14.61 -15.93
CA THR A 369 -9.02 -14.77 -15.15
C THR A 369 -8.02 -13.66 -15.37
N LYS A 370 -8.18 -12.91 -16.45
CA LYS A 370 -7.37 -11.72 -16.74
C LYS A 370 -8.18 -10.47 -16.51
N GLN A 371 -7.75 -9.67 -15.56
CA GLN A 371 -8.47 -8.49 -15.10
C GLN A 371 -8.80 -7.50 -16.23
N THR A 372 -7.85 -7.24 -17.13
CA THR A 372 -8.07 -6.34 -18.28
C THR A 372 -9.11 -6.88 -19.24
N GLU A 373 -9.04 -8.16 -19.60
CA GLU A 373 -9.98 -8.79 -20.53
C GLU A 373 -11.40 -8.85 -19.90
N LEU A 374 -11.49 -9.04 -18.59
CA LEU A 374 -12.76 -9.02 -17.85
C LEU A 374 -13.39 -7.62 -17.86
N LEU A 375 -12.60 -6.58 -17.64
CA LEU A 375 -13.08 -5.21 -17.62
C LEU A 375 -13.53 -4.72 -18.99
N ASP A 376 -12.80 -5.10 -20.04
CA ASP A 376 -13.20 -4.83 -21.41
C ASP A 376 -14.54 -5.51 -21.75
N LEU A 377 -14.70 -6.77 -21.30
CA LEU A 377 -15.95 -7.51 -21.49
C LEU A 377 -17.13 -6.89 -20.74
N ILE A 378 -16.91 -6.43 -19.50
CA ILE A 378 -17.92 -5.73 -18.72
C ILE A 378 -18.34 -4.45 -19.44
N TRP A 379 -17.38 -3.68 -19.91
CA TRP A 379 -17.66 -2.45 -20.63
C TRP A 379 -18.43 -2.71 -21.95
N GLU A 380 -17.99 -3.68 -22.76
CA GLU A 380 -18.67 -4.04 -24.01
C GLU A 380 -20.12 -4.45 -23.81
N GLN A 381 -20.44 -5.19 -22.73
CA GLN A 381 -21.78 -5.72 -22.50
C GLN A 381 -22.69 -4.80 -21.68
N THR A 382 -22.13 -3.94 -20.85
CA THR A 382 -22.92 -3.13 -19.91
C THR A 382 -22.79 -1.63 -20.15
N GLY A 383 -21.81 -1.19 -20.91
CA GLY A 383 -21.42 0.22 -21.03
C GLY A 383 -20.81 0.81 -19.75
N ILE A 384 -20.49 -0.03 -18.77
CA ILE A 384 -19.94 0.39 -17.48
C ILE A 384 -18.43 0.26 -17.54
N TYR A 385 -17.72 1.39 -17.48
CA TYR A 385 -16.28 1.41 -17.39
C TYR A 385 -15.83 1.17 -15.94
N HIS A 386 -14.85 0.32 -15.79
CA HIS A 386 -14.34 -0.08 -14.48
C HIS A 386 -12.82 0.00 -14.44
N GLU A 387 -12.29 0.59 -13.36
CA GLU A 387 -10.86 0.47 -13.08
C GLU A 387 -10.51 -0.97 -12.65
N PRO A 388 -9.31 -1.47 -13.05
CA PRO A 388 -8.84 -2.76 -12.59
C PRO A 388 -8.97 -2.89 -11.07
N LEU A 389 -9.70 -3.92 -10.63
CA LEU A 389 -9.76 -4.28 -9.21
C LEU A 389 -8.33 -4.44 -8.71
N LYS A 390 -8.00 -3.73 -7.65
CA LYS A 390 -6.66 -3.78 -7.06
C LYS A 390 -6.44 -5.16 -6.45
N PRO A 391 -5.32 -5.84 -6.76
CA PRO A 391 -4.94 -7.05 -6.07
C PRO A 391 -4.72 -6.81 -4.57
#